data_ba2801eb88f46dfc0575bd036f185960
#
_entry.id   ba2801eb88f46dfc0575bd036f185960
#
_cell.length_a   1.000
_cell.length_b   1.000
_cell.length_c   1.000
_cell.angle_alpha   90.00
_cell.angle_beta   90.00
_cell.angle_gamma   90.00
#
_symmetry.space_group_name_H-M   'P 1'
#
loop_
_entity.id
_entity.type
_entity.pdbx_description
1 polymer ?
#
loop_
_entity_poly.entity_id
_entity_poly.type
_entity_poly.pdbx_seq_one_letter_code
_entity_poly.pdbx_strand_id
1 'polypeptide(L)'
;AFRLHTDPTHILASYGDVQTVAQRYAEQQEREQANPHDVMQAIIDIRQQKLPDPKQLPNCGSFFQNPIIGQDQFTALQTTYPAIVGYPMPDAMVKVAAGWLIEQAGLKGGGIAPIMTHKHQALVLTNHTPYQATQEDVETAQHYIANIVYEKFAIQLLREPVWVNADGSIGYADHVV
;
A
#
# COMPACT_ATOMS: atom_id res chain seq x y z
N ALA A 1 18.76 23.41 -5.85
CA ALA A 1 17.55 24.19 -5.57
C ALA A 1 16.48 23.81 -6.59
N PHE A 2 15.26 23.52 -6.14
CA PHE A 2 14.13 23.28 -7.01
C PHE A 2 13.32 24.57 -7.16
N ARG A 3 12.90 24.87 -8.37
CA ARG A 3 11.98 25.97 -8.64
C ARG A 3 10.59 25.36 -8.84
N LEU A 4 9.66 25.65 -7.96
CA LEU A 4 8.28 25.21 -8.11
C LEU A 4 7.54 26.15 -9.07
N HIS A 5 6.68 25.59 -9.91
CA HIS A 5 5.73 26.37 -10.67
C HIS A 5 4.71 27.01 -9.71
N THR A 6 4.47 28.29 -9.88
CA THR A 6 3.45 29.03 -9.13
C THR A 6 2.13 29.13 -9.89
N ASP A 7 2.09 28.65 -11.15
CA ASP A 7 0.89 28.66 -11.98
C ASP A 7 -0.07 27.56 -11.51
N PRO A 8 -1.29 27.92 -11.05
CA PRO A 8 -2.28 26.95 -10.59
C PRO A 8 -2.75 25.96 -11.67
N THR A 9 -2.53 26.25 -12.94
CA THR A 9 -2.88 25.36 -14.06
C THR A 9 -2.00 24.12 -14.12
N HIS A 10 -0.87 24.10 -13.42
CA HIS A 10 0.08 22.96 -13.37
C HIS A 10 -0.18 22.00 -12.20
N ILE A 11 -1.34 22.07 -11.55
CA ILE A 11 -1.69 21.15 -10.47
C ILE A 11 -2.04 19.78 -11.05
N LEU A 12 -1.17 18.79 -10.85
CA LEU A 12 -1.44 17.40 -11.18
C LEU A 12 -2.11 16.72 -9.97
N ALA A 13 -3.44 16.68 -9.99
CA ALA A 13 -4.26 16.08 -8.92
C ALA A 13 -4.99 14.80 -9.41
N SER A 14 -4.44 14.13 -10.42
CA SER A 14 -5.04 12.94 -11.05
C SER A 14 -4.97 11.66 -10.20
N TYR A 15 -4.39 11.72 -9.01
CA TYR A 15 -4.26 10.56 -8.12
C TYR A 15 -5.53 10.36 -7.28
N GLY A 16 -6.26 9.28 -7.55
CA GLY A 16 -7.47 8.92 -6.81
C GLY A 16 -8.49 10.07 -6.76
N ASP A 17 -9.06 10.32 -5.58
CA ASP A 17 -10.11 11.33 -5.37
C ASP A 17 -9.57 12.73 -5.06
N VAL A 18 -8.25 12.94 -5.16
CA VAL A 18 -7.60 14.21 -4.75
C VAL A 18 -8.20 15.41 -5.47
N GLN A 19 -8.40 15.31 -6.79
CA GLN A 19 -8.98 16.40 -7.57
C GLN A 19 -10.40 16.75 -7.12
N THR A 20 -11.23 15.74 -6.90
CA THR A 20 -12.63 15.92 -6.44
C THR A 20 -12.69 16.56 -5.06
N VAL A 21 -11.84 16.10 -4.14
CA VAL A 21 -11.80 16.64 -2.77
C VAL A 21 -11.24 18.06 -2.76
N ALA A 22 -10.18 18.34 -3.52
CA ALA A 22 -9.60 19.68 -3.64
C ALA A 22 -10.58 20.67 -4.25
N GLN A 23 -11.32 20.26 -5.28
CA GLN A 23 -12.35 21.11 -5.90
C GLN A 23 -13.48 21.44 -4.92
N ARG A 24 -13.89 20.49 -4.07
CA ARG A 24 -14.87 20.74 -3.00
C ARG A 24 -14.39 21.81 -2.00
N TYR A 25 -13.07 21.83 -1.67
CA TYR A 25 -12.51 22.89 -0.82
C TYR A 25 -12.51 24.26 -1.50
N ALA A 26 -12.28 24.32 -2.82
CA ALA A 26 -12.39 25.56 -3.57
C ALA A 26 -13.85 26.10 -3.53
N GLU A 27 -14.82 25.23 -3.79
CA GLU A 27 -16.24 25.57 -3.78
C GLU A 27 -16.73 26.07 -2.40
N GLN A 28 -16.28 25.46 -1.31
CA GLN A 28 -16.57 25.90 0.06
C GLN A 28 -16.03 27.31 0.38
N GLN A 29 -15.03 27.77 -0.37
CA GLN A 29 -14.43 29.10 -0.26
C GLN A 29 -14.85 30.03 -1.42
N GLU A 30 -15.94 29.71 -2.11
CA GLU A 30 -16.51 30.49 -3.23
C GLU A 30 -15.51 30.72 -4.38
N ARG A 31 -14.60 29.75 -4.61
CA ARG A 31 -13.62 29.78 -5.71
C ARG A 31 -13.99 28.78 -6.80
N GLU A 32 -13.77 29.17 -8.05
CA GLU A 32 -14.08 28.33 -9.20
C GLU A 32 -13.10 27.15 -9.37
N GLN A 33 -11.84 27.32 -8.93
CA GLN A 33 -10.81 26.34 -9.11
C GLN A 33 -10.02 26.08 -7.82
N ALA A 34 -9.64 24.81 -7.64
CA ALA A 34 -8.75 24.42 -6.57
C ALA A 34 -7.36 25.02 -6.74
N ASN A 35 -6.76 25.44 -5.64
CA ASN A 35 -5.39 25.91 -5.57
C ASN A 35 -4.47 24.86 -4.91
N PRO A 36 -3.13 25.06 -4.90
CA PRO A 36 -2.21 24.10 -4.29
C PRO A 36 -2.47 23.78 -2.82
N HIS A 37 -3.02 24.73 -2.05
CA HIS A 37 -3.38 24.50 -0.64
C HIS A 37 -4.57 23.54 -0.51
N ASP A 38 -5.57 23.63 -1.39
CA ASP A 38 -6.72 22.73 -1.41
C ASP A 38 -6.26 21.30 -1.76
N VAL A 39 -5.35 21.17 -2.73
CA VAL A 39 -4.76 19.87 -3.09
C VAL A 39 -3.97 19.29 -1.92
N MET A 40 -3.16 20.09 -1.24
CA MET A 40 -2.42 19.66 -0.05
C MET A 40 -3.38 19.16 1.04
N GLN A 41 -4.42 19.93 1.35
CA GLN A 41 -5.41 19.54 2.36
C GLN A 41 -6.17 18.29 1.97
N ALA A 42 -6.57 18.15 0.70
CA ALA A 42 -7.21 16.95 0.18
C ALA A 42 -6.33 15.71 0.36
N ILE A 43 -5.03 15.81 0.05
CA ILE A 43 -4.09 14.72 0.25
C ILE A 43 -3.97 14.35 1.74
N ILE A 44 -3.86 15.33 2.62
CA ILE A 44 -3.77 15.11 4.07
C ILE A 44 -4.99 14.33 4.55
N ASP A 45 -6.19 14.79 4.21
CA ASP A 45 -7.44 14.19 4.69
C ASP A 45 -7.65 12.78 4.13
N ILE A 46 -7.41 12.58 2.82
CA ILE A 46 -7.50 11.25 2.21
C ILE A 46 -6.52 10.28 2.87
N ARG A 47 -5.29 10.72 3.16
CA ARG A 47 -4.29 9.87 3.81
C ARG A 47 -4.66 9.56 5.26
N GLN A 48 -5.15 10.54 6.01
CA GLN A 48 -5.61 10.33 7.39
C GLN A 48 -6.79 9.38 7.50
N GLN A 49 -7.68 9.36 6.51
CA GLN A 49 -8.79 8.42 6.47
C GLN A 49 -8.36 6.99 6.10
N LYS A 50 -7.35 6.85 5.24
CA LYS A 50 -6.92 5.55 4.71
C LYS A 50 -5.80 4.89 5.52
N LEU A 51 -4.92 5.67 6.12
CA LEU A 51 -3.72 5.19 6.79
C LEU A 51 -3.80 5.37 8.30
N PRO A 52 -3.34 4.39 9.08
CA PRO A 52 -3.27 4.55 10.53
C PRO A 52 -2.19 5.58 10.92
N ASP A 53 -2.47 6.40 11.91
CA ASP A 53 -1.46 7.26 12.53
C ASP A 53 -0.43 6.38 13.25
N PRO A 54 0.86 6.40 12.85
CA PRO A 54 1.88 5.54 13.44
C PRO A 54 2.17 5.85 14.93
N LYS A 55 1.75 7.02 15.43
CA LYS A 55 1.83 7.34 16.87
C LYS A 55 0.77 6.61 17.69
N GLN A 56 -0.39 6.31 17.10
CA GLN A 56 -1.49 5.61 17.76
C GLN A 56 -1.43 4.11 17.47
N LEU A 57 -1.12 3.75 16.25
CA LEU A 57 -1.03 2.37 15.79
C LEU A 57 0.27 2.19 14.99
N PRO A 58 1.39 1.80 15.66
CA PRO A 58 2.69 1.71 15.04
C PRO A 58 2.70 0.85 13.79
N ASN A 59 3.31 1.36 12.74
CA ASN A 59 3.43 0.73 11.43
C ASN A 59 4.60 1.37 10.65
N CYS A 60 5.03 0.71 9.58
CA CYS A 60 6.07 1.21 8.68
C CYS A 60 5.54 1.57 7.27
N GLY A 61 4.23 1.81 7.14
CA GLY A 61 3.59 2.04 5.86
C GLY A 61 3.28 0.75 5.11
N SER A 62 3.30 0.78 3.78
CA SER A 62 3.11 -0.42 2.97
C SER A 62 4.21 -1.44 3.24
N PHE A 63 3.82 -2.66 3.58
CA PHE A 63 4.75 -3.71 3.98
C PHE A 63 5.19 -4.61 2.83
N PHE A 64 4.30 -4.87 1.87
CA PHE A 64 4.60 -5.72 0.72
C PHE A 64 4.73 -4.90 -0.56
N GLN A 65 5.68 -5.30 -1.39
CA GLN A 65 5.81 -4.80 -2.76
C GLN A 65 4.65 -5.32 -3.61
N ASN A 66 4.25 -4.54 -4.60
CA ASN A 66 3.34 -5.02 -5.64
C ASN A 66 4.10 -6.02 -6.53
N PRO A 67 3.70 -7.31 -6.54
CA PRO A 67 4.40 -8.32 -7.32
C PRO A 67 4.28 -8.06 -8.83
N ILE A 68 5.31 -8.46 -9.57
CA ILE A 68 5.34 -8.39 -11.03
C ILE A 68 5.29 -9.82 -11.57
N ILE A 69 4.28 -10.11 -12.39
CA ILE A 69 4.05 -11.43 -13.01
C ILE A 69 3.94 -11.32 -14.52
N GLY A 70 4.08 -12.44 -15.22
CA GLY A 70 3.88 -12.48 -16.67
C GLY A 70 2.42 -12.25 -17.07
N GLN A 71 2.21 -11.68 -18.25
CA GLN A 71 0.88 -11.40 -18.81
C GLN A 71 -0.01 -12.65 -18.89
N ASP A 72 0.56 -13.81 -19.22
CA ASP A 72 -0.19 -15.08 -19.32
C ASP A 72 -0.74 -15.51 -17.95
N GLN A 73 0.09 -15.42 -16.89
CA GLN A 73 -0.34 -15.71 -15.53
C GLN A 73 -1.42 -14.74 -15.08
N PHE A 74 -1.27 -13.45 -15.38
CA PHE A 74 -2.28 -12.44 -15.06
C PHE A 74 -3.61 -12.72 -15.77
N THR A 75 -3.58 -13.07 -17.05
CA THR A 75 -4.78 -13.40 -17.83
C THR A 75 -5.50 -14.63 -17.28
N ALA A 76 -4.75 -15.66 -16.89
CA ALA A 76 -5.32 -16.86 -16.26
C ALA A 76 -5.99 -16.50 -14.91
N LEU A 77 -5.35 -15.67 -14.08
CA LEU A 77 -5.94 -15.19 -12.84
C LEU A 77 -7.17 -14.33 -13.07
N GLN A 78 -7.17 -13.47 -14.09
CA GLN A 78 -8.29 -12.60 -14.42
C GLN A 78 -9.55 -13.39 -14.84
N THR A 79 -9.38 -14.57 -15.41
CA THR A 79 -10.49 -15.47 -15.73
C THR A 79 -11.21 -15.95 -14.46
N THR A 80 -10.46 -16.24 -13.40
CA THR A 80 -11.02 -16.68 -12.11
C THR A 80 -11.43 -15.51 -11.23
N TYR A 81 -10.68 -14.41 -11.32
CA TYR A 81 -10.87 -13.19 -10.52
C TYR A 81 -11.00 -11.96 -11.43
N PRO A 82 -12.16 -11.71 -12.05
CA PRO A 82 -12.32 -10.62 -13.04
C PRO A 82 -12.02 -9.22 -12.49
N ALA A 83 -12.11 -9.02 -11.18
CA ALA A 83 -11.82 -7.75 -10.50
C ALA A 83 -10.35 -7.60 -10.08
N ILE A 84 -9.44 -8.50 -10.50
CA ILE A 84 -8.02 -8.40 -10.17
C ILE A 84 -7.42 -7.09 -10.67
N VAL A 85 -6.73 -6.37 -9.78
CA VAL A 85 -6.13 -5.08 -10.10
C VAL A 85 -4.69 -5.27 -10.54
N GLY A 86 -4.40 -4.93 -11.79
CA GLY A 86 -3.06 -5.00 -12.37
C GLY A 86 -2.76 -3.79 -13.26
N TYR A 87 -1.49 -3.44 -13.33
CA TYR A 87 -0.97 -2.31 -14.10
C TYR A 87 0.00 -2.86 -15.16
N PRO A 88 -0.28 -2.67 -16.45
CA PRO A 88 0.61 -3.11 -17.53
C PRO A 88 2.02 -2.51 -17.39
N MET A 89 3.01 -3.33 -17.66
CA MET A 89 4.42 -2.97 -17.69
C MET A 89 5.06 -3.38 -19.03
N PRO A 90 6.26 -2.87 -19.36
CA PRO A 90 7.02 -3.37 -20.50
C PRO A 90 7.23 -4.89 -20.44
N ASP A 91 7.66 -5.48 -21.55
CA ASP A 91 8.05 -6.90 -21.70
C ASP A 91 6.96 -7.91 -21.31
N ALA A 92 5.69 -7.58 -21.62
CA ALA A 92 4.52 -8.43 -21.31
C ALA A 92 4.44 -8.82 -19.82
N MET A 93 4.80 -7.88 -18.94
CA MET A 93 4.67 -8.03 -17.49
C MET A 93 3.50 -7.21 -16.95
N VAL A 94 2.97 -7.60 -15.80
CA VAL A 94 1.91 -6.90 -15.09
C VAL A 94 2.28 -6.77 -13.62
N LYS A 95 2.21 -5.55 -13.11
CA LYS A 95 2.34 -5.27 -11.67
C LYS A 95 0.98 -5.43 -11.03
N VAL A 96 0.82 -6.43 -10.16
CA VAL A 96 -0.44 -6.74 -9.48
C VAL A 96 -0.52 -5.99 -8.15
N ALA A 97 -1.70 -5.47 -7.81
CA ALA A 97 -1.90 -4.78 -6.54
C ALA A 97 -1.87 -5.76 -5.36
N ALA A 98 -0.79 -5.77 -4.58
CA ALA A 98 -0.64 -6.64 -3.41
C ALA A 98 -1.75 -6.41 -2.37
N GLY A 99 -2.19 -5.17 -2.18
CA GLY A 99 -3.32 -4.86 -1.29
C GLY A 99 -4.61 -5.57 -1.71
N TRP A 100 -4.87 -5.68 -3.02
CA TRP A 100 -6.01 -6.42 -3.54
C TRP A 100 -5.86 -7.93 -3.26
N LEU A 101 -4.68 -8.51 -3.48
CA LEU A 101 -4.42 -9.92 -3.22
C LEU A 101 -4.66 -10.26 -1.74
N ILE A 102 -4.14 -9.46 -0.82
CA ILE A 102 -4.31 -9.64 0.62
C ILE A 102 -5.78 -9.50 1.02
N GLU A 103 -6.50 -8.52 0.48
CA GLU A 103 -7.93 -8.34 0.74
C GLU A 103 -8.75 -9.53 0.22
N GLN A 104 -8.50 -9.99 -1.00
CA GLN A 104 -9.19 -11.16 -1.58
C GLN A 104 -8.79 -12.48 -0.88
N ALA A 105 -7.64 -12.54 -0.25
CA ALA A 105 -7.25 -13.64 0.63
C ALA A 105 -8.01 -13.64 1.97
N GLY A 106 -8.87 -12.64 2.23
CA GLY A 106 -9.64 -12.52 3.46
C GLY A 106 -8.84 -11.99 4.64
N LEU A 107 -7.67 -11.38 4.39
CA LEU A 107 -6.75 -10.95 5.43
C LEU A 107 -6.85 -9.46 5.78
N LYS A 108 -7.67 -8.67 5.10
CA LYS A 108 -7.86 -7.24 5.41
C LYS A 108 -8.44 -7.03 6.81
N GLY A 109 -7.71 -6.35 7.67
CA GLY A 109 -8.05 -6.18 9.09
C GLY A 109 -7.83 -7.43 9.94
N GLY A 110 -7.09 -8.41 9.42
CA GLY A 110 -6.80 -9.69 10.06
C GLY A 110 -5.32 -10.07 10.00
N GLY A 111 -5.03 -11.32 10.28
CA GLY A 111 -3.66 -11.86 10.33
C GLY A 111 -3.39 -12.58 11.64
N ILE A 112 -2.15 -12.56 12.11
CA ILE A 112 -1.72 -13.15 13.38
C ILE A 112 -1.36 -12.02 14.35
N ALA A 113 -2.09 -11.93 15.49
CA ALA A 113 -1.73 -11.00 16.55
C ALA A 113 -0.32 -11.30 17.10
N PRO A 114 0.47 -10.28 17.48
CA PRO A 114 0.06 -8.88 17.62
C PRO A 114 0.21 -8.03 16.34
N ILE A 115 0.70 -8.61 15.24
CA ILE A 115 0.93 -7.91 13.97
C ILE A 115 -0.17 -8.28 12.97
N MET A 116 -0.99 -7.30 12.61
CA MET A 116 -2.16 -7.53 11.76
C MET A 116 -2.20 -6.54 10.60
N THR A 117 -2.86 -6.89 9.52
CA THR A 117 -3.13 -5.95 8.44
C THR A 117 -4.14 -4.89 8.87
N HIS A 118 -3.99 -3.68 8.37
CA HIS A 118 -4.92 -2.59 8.71
C HIS A 118 -6.27 -2.74 8.00
N LYS A 119 -7.35 -2.44 8.73
CA LYS A 119 -8.74 -2.61 8.25
C LYS A 119 -9.13 -1.77 7.03
N HIS A 120 -8.43 -0.66 6.78
CA HIS A 120 -8.70 0.22 5.62
C HIS A 120 -7.62 0.12 4.54
N GLN A 121 -6.43 -0.41 4.87
CA GLN A 121 -5.32 -0.58 3.95
C GLN A 121 -4.59 -1.88 4.21
N ALA A 122 -4.94 -2.92 3.47
CA ALA A 122 -4.43 -4.29 3.67
C ALA A 122 -2.90 -4.43 3.52
N LEU A 123 -2.25 -3.49 2.79
CA LEU A 123 -0.79 -3.45 2.67
C LEU A 123 -0.06 -3.00 3.94
N VAL A 124 -0.75 -2.36 4.88
CA VAL A 124 -0.11 -1.82 6.08
C VAL A 124 -0.22 -2.84 7.20
N LEU A 125 0.92 -3.33 7.69
CA LEU A 125 0.99 -4.12 8.91
C LEU A 125 1.07 -3.19 10.12
N THR A 126 0.23 -3.47 11.11
CA THR A 126 0.05 -2.66 12.32
C THR A 126 0.37 -3.46 13.55
N ASN A 127 1.09 -2.83 14.50
CA ASN A 127 1.45 -3.43 15.77
C ASN A 127 0.41 -3.09 16.85
N HIS A 128 -0.31 -4.09 17.36
CA HIS A 128 -1.36 -3.95 18.34
C HIS A 128 -0.87 -4.07 19.80
N THR A 129 0.40 -4.42 20.01
CA THR A 129 1.05 -4.43 21.34
C THR A 129 2.37 -3.66 21.30
N PRO A 130 2.31 -2.32 21.18
CA PRO A 130 3.51 -1.48 21.15
C PRO A 130 4.43 -1.79 22.34
N TYR A 131 5.74 -1.80 22.10
CA TYR A 131 6.80 -2.11 23.07
C TYR A 131 6.85 -3.57 23.58
N GLN A 132 5.95 -4.46 23.13
CA GLN A 132 5.96 -5.89 23.48
C GLN A 132 6.21 -6.77 22.26
N ALA A 133 5.70 -6.38 21.09
CA ALA A 133 5.93 -7.11 19.85
C ALA A 133 7.41 -7.12 19.47
N THR A 134 7.86 -8.27 18.99
CA THR A 134 9.24 -8.56 18.61
C THR A 134 9.39 -8.57 17.08
N GLN A 135 10.63 -8.67 16.60
CA GLN A 135 10.92 -8.92 15.19
C GLN A 135 10.32 -10.26 14.72
N GLU A 136 10.37 -11.30 15.56
CA GLU A 136 9.81 -12.62 15.26
C GLU A 136 8.30 -12.57 15.03
N ASP A 137 7.58 -11.74 15.77
CA ASP A 137 6.13 -11.53 15.54
C ASP A 137 5.87 -10.92 14.16
N VAL A 138 6.71 -9.97 13.71
CA VAL A 138 6.60 -9.36 12.37
C VAL A 138 6.93 -10.39 11.29
N GLU A 139 7.97 -11.19 11.45
CA GLU A 139 8.34 -12.26 10.52
C GLU A 139 7.25 -13.33 10.42
N THR A 140 6.70 -13.75 11.56
CA THR A 140 5.60 -14.71 11.60
C THR A 140 4.37 -14.18 10.86
N ALA A 141 3.97 -12.94 11.09
CA ALA A 141 2.84 -12.33 10.40
C ALA A 141 3.10 -12.16 8.89
N GLN A 142 4.31 -11.76 8.51
CA GLN A 142 4.73 -11.65 7.10
C GLN A 142 4.59 -13.00 6.39
N HIS A 143 5.17 -14.07 6.94
CA HIS A 143 5.14 -15.40 6.35
C HIS A 143 3.71 -15.94 6.26
N TYR A 144 2.91 -15.75 7.30
CA TYR A 144 1.51 -16.16 7.30
C TYR A 144 0.73 -15.52 6.16
N ILE A 145 0.86 -14.19 5.99
CA ILE A 145 0.16 -13.46 4.92
C ILE A 145 0.66 -13.89 3.54
N ALA A 146 1.99 -13.98 3.37
CA ALA A 146 2.59 -14.38 2.10
C ALA A 146 2.17 -15.80 1.68
N ASN A 147 2.13 -16.75 2.63
CA ASN A 147 1.72 -18.12 2.37
C ASN A 147 0.26 -18.22 1.94
N ILE A 148 -0.67 -17.56 2.62
CA ILE A 148 -2.09 -17.58 2.25
C ILE A 148 -2.31 -16.97 0.85
N VAL A 149 -1.61 -15.87 0.54
CA VAL A 149 -1.67 -15.28 -0.79
C VAL A 149 -1.09 -16.22 -1.83
N TYR A 150 0.03 -16.88 -1.53
CA TYR A 150 0.66 -17.85 -2.43
C TYR A 150 -0.24 -19.06 -2.69
N GLU A 151 -0.82 -19.65 -1.65
CA GLU A 151 -1.74 -20.78 -1.76
C GLU A 151 -2.97 -20.45 -2.64
N LYS A 152 -3.46 -19.20 -2.55
CA LYS A 152 -4.65 -18.79 -3.30
C LYS A 152 -4.37 -18.37 -4.74
N PHE A 153 -3.25 -17.70 -5.01
CA PHE A 153 -2.98 -17.04 -6.28
C PHE A 153 -1.72 -17.52 -7.00
N ALA A 154 -0.91 -18.37 -6.35
CA ALA A 154 0.45 -18.75 -6.80
C ALA A 154 1.33 -17.50 -7.07
N ILE A 155 1.16 -16.44 -6.27
CA ILE A 155 1.94 -15.20 -6.33
C ILE A 155 2.69 -15.02 -5.02
N GLN A 156 4.03 -14.91 -5.12
CA GLN A 156 4.90 -14.64 -3.98
C GLN A 156 4.85 -13.15 -3.61
N LEU A 157 4.59 -12.84 -2.35
CA LEU A 157 4.72 -11.48 -1.81
C LEU A 157 6.12 -11.28 -1.21
N LEU A 158 6.77 -10.19 -1.59
CA LEU A 158 8.06 -9.75 -1.03
C LEU A 158 7.84 -8.54 -0.14
N ARG A 159 8.56 -8.49 0.99
CA ARG A 159 8.55 -7.30 1.85
C ARG A 159 9.24 -6.11 1.19
N GLU A 160 8.76 -4.91 1.45
CA GLU A 160 9.40 -3.65 1.07
C GLU A 160 10.38 -3.15 2.16
N PRO A 161 10.04 -3.23 3.46
CA PRO A 161 10.96 -2.87 4.53
C PRO A 161 12.21 -3.74 4.56
N VAL A 162 13.32 -3.13 4.89
CA VAL A 162 14.63 -3.78 5.02
C VAL A 162 14.88 -4.10 6.48
N TRP A 163 15.37 -5.32 6.77
CA TRP A 163 15.83 -5.66 8.10
C TRP A 163 17.20 -5.05 8.39
N VAL A 164 17.34 -4.44 9.54
CA VAL A 164 18.64 -4.03 10.08
C VAL A 164 18.96 -4.96 11.24
N ASN A 165 19.99 -5.80 11.07
CA ASN A 165 20.42 -6.75 12.09
C ASN A 165 21.16 -6.05 13.22
N ALA A 166 21.35 -6.75 14.37
CA ALA A 166 22.01 -6.20 15.54
C ALA A 166 23.48 -5.80 15.27
N ASP A 167 24.13 -6.40 14.29
CA ASP A 167 25.49 -6.07 13.84
C ASP A 167 25.53 -4.91 12.82
N GLY A 168 24.37 -4.33 12.49
CA GLY A 168 24.22 -3.27 11.50
C GLY A 168 24.16 -3.76 10.04
N SER A 169 24.25 -5.06 9.80
CA SER A 169 24.08 -5.60 8.45
C SER A 169 22.63 -5.46 7.99
N ILE A 170 22.44 -5.31 6.67
CA ILE A 170 21.13 -5.11 6.06
C ILE A 170 20.68 -6.41 5.42
N GLY A 171 19.54 -6.94 5.93
CA GLY A 171 18.85 -8.08 5.32
C GLY A 171 17.88 -7.61 4.23
N TYR A 172 18.21 -7.86 2.98
CA TYR A 172 17.25 -7.69 1.88
C TYR A 172 16.17 -8.77 1.93
N ALA A 173 15.04 -8.53 1.23
CA ALA A 173 14.01 -9.55 1.09
C ALA A 173 14.64 -10.80 0.47
N ASP A 174 14.86 -11.83 1.29
CA ASP A 174 15.23 -13.12 0.76
C ASP A 174 14.10 -13.61 -0.12
N HIS A 175 14.44 -14.04 -1.34
CA HIS A 175 13.54 -14.86 -2.11
C HIS A 175 13.30 -16.11 -1.27
N VAL A 176 12.18 -16.14 -0.57
CA VAL A 176 11.73 -17.37 0.09
C VAL A 176 11.42 -18.35 -1.05
N VAL A 177 12.35 -19.27 -1.27
CA VAL A 177 12.18 -20.40 -2.18
C VAL A 177 11.19 -21.36 -1.55
#